data_300f5ce3dc5f5a4b840f5514f0a329b4
#
_entry.id   300f5ce3dc5f5a4b840f5514f0a329b4
#
_cell.length_a   1.000
_cell.length_b   1.000
_cell.length_c   1.000
_cell.angle_alpha   90.00
_cell.angle_beta   90.00
_cell.angle_gamma   90.00
#
_symmetry.space_group_name_H-M   'P 1'
#
loop_
_entity.id
_entity.type
_entity.pdbx_description
1 polymer ?
#
loop_
_entity_poly.entity_id
_entity_poly.type
_entity_poly.pdbx_seq_one_letter_code
_entity_poly.pdbx_strand_id
1 'polypeptide(L)'
;MFFDATSPNYSLFALPIMYILTLMPHWYAVSMCMVQNGWKNENPRTFVTQLAARPILGTKKMEHTPAERRVLRAEACQQNGFENLPIFGIALFCGLVADLPGYMMNTMAALYLLFRVTFTILYIFVDSHAMSLLRSFSFFGQVALYMAFFMQAAFVVASRS
;
A
#
# COMPACT_ATOMS: atom_id res chain seq x y z
N MET A 1 -9.72 -26.06 -6.27
CA MET A 1 -10.16 -24.83 -5.59
C MET A 1 -8.95 -23.93 -5.36
N PHE A 2 -9.12 -22.60 -5.14
CA PHE A 2 -8.00 -21.63 -5.15
C PHE A 2 -6.95 -21.86 -4.05
N PHE A 3 -7.32 -22.51 -2.96
CA PHE A 3 -6.48 -22.77 -1.77
C PHE A 3 -6.24 -24.26 -1.50
N ASP A 4 -6.40 -25.11 -2.51
CA ASP A 4 -6.13 -26.53 -2.41
C ASP A 4 -4.65 -26.82 -2.74
N ALA A 5 -4.08 -27.90 -2.20
CA ALA A 5 -2.69 -28.29 -2.43
C ALA A 5 -2.34 -28.49 -3.91
N THR A 6 -3.32 -28.79 -4.75
CA THR A 6 -3.21 -28.95 -6.20
C THR A 6 -3.51 -27.67 -7.00
N SER A 7 -3.77 -26.55 -6.32
CA SER A 7 -4.14 -25.30 -6.99
C SER A 7 -3.04 -24.75 -7.87
N PRO A 8 -3.34 -24.29 -9.09
CA PRO A 8 -2.41 -23.50 -9.88
C PRO A 8 -1.97 -22.23 -9.13
N ASN A 9 -0.76 -21.78 -9.41
CA ASN A 9 -0.23 -20.58 -8.80
C ASN A 9 -0.76 -19.31 -9.52
N TYR A 10 -1.64 -18.58 -8.87
CA TYR A 10 -2.22 -17.32 -9.34
C TYR A 10 -1.62 -16.10 -8.66
N SER A 11 -0.64 -16.27 -7.76
CA SER A 11 -0.11 -15.19 -6.93
C SER A 11 0.43 -13.98 -7.69
N LEU A 12 0.92 -14.18 -8.92
CA LEU A 12 1.41 -13.10 -9.78
C LEU A 12 0.33 -12.09 -10.18
N PHE A 13 -0.95 -12.49 -10.23
CA PHE A 13 -2.04 -11.55 -10.46
C PHE A 13 -2.17 -10.51 -9.34
N ALA A 14 -1.59 -10.77 -8.16
CA ALA A 14 -1.55 -9.80 -7.09
C ALA A 14 -0.71 -8.56 -7.42
N LEU A 15 0.27 -8.65 -8.32
CA LEU A 15 1.12 -7.51 -8.70
C LEU A 15 0.35 -6.40 -9.41
N PRO A 16 -0.37 -6.65 -10.54
CA PRO A 16 -1.17 -5.62 -11.17
C PRO A 16 -2.29 -5.11 -10.26
N ILE A 17 -2.89 -5.96 -9.43
CA ILE A 17 -3.89 -5.53 -8.43
C ILE A 17 -3.26 -4.58 -7.42
N MET A 18 -2.10 -4.93 -6.86
CA MET A 18 -1.38 -4.08 -5.91
C MET A 18 -0.97 -2.75 -6.54
N TYR A 19 -0.54 -2.75 -7.80
CA TYR A 19 -0.21 -1.52 -8.53
C TYR A 19 -1.42 -0.59 -8.63
N ILE A 20 -2.59 -1.12 -9.01
CA ILE A 20 -3.84 -0.35 -9.07
C ILE A 20 -4.23 0.17 -7.68
N LEU A 21 -4.19 -0.68 -6.64
CA LEU A 21 -4.46 -0.27 -5.26
C LEU A 21 -3.52 0.84 -4.78
N THR A 22 -2.30 0.87 -5.29
CA THR A 22 -1.32 1.94 -4.99
C THR A 22 -1.67 3.26 -5.69
N LEU A 23 -2.25 3.21 -6.89
CA LEU A 23 -2.67 4.42 -7.62
C LEU A 23 -3.98 5.03 -7.09
N MET A 24 -4.90 4.21 -6.57
CA MET A 24 -6.22 4.67 -6.11
C MET A 24 -6.17 5.86 -5.13
N PRO A 25 -5.30 5.91 -4.12
CA PRO A 25 -5.19 7.06 -3.22
C PRO A 25 -4.90 8.37 -3.95
N HIS A 26 -4.02 8.36 -4.95
CA HIS A 26 -3.73 9.53 -5.76
C HIS A 26 -4.94 9.99 -6.57
N TRP A 27 -5.62 9.06 -7.24
CA TRP A 27 -6.85 9.39 -7.98
C TRP A 27 -7.90 10.00 -7.07
N TYR A 28 -8.03 9.48 -5.83
CA TYR A 28 -8.90 10.07 -4.82
C TYR A 28 -8.46 11.50 -4.45
N ALA A 29 -7.17 11.72 -4.20
CA ALA A 29 -6.62 13.04 -3.86
C ALA A 29 -6.88 14.06 -4.99
N VAL A 30 -6.59 13.68 -6.23
CA VAL A 30 -6.83 14.52 -7.42
C VAL A 30 -8.30 14.86 -7.56
N SER A 31 -9.20 13.86 -7.45
CA SER A 31 -10.64 14.10 -7.57
C SER A 31 -11.16 15.08 -6.51
N MET A 32 -10.70 14.94 -5.27
CA MET A 32 -11.05 15.86 -4.17
C MET A 32 -10.55 17.28 -4.43
N CYS A 33 -9.35 17.44 -4.98
CA CYS A 33 -8.78 18.74 -5.31
C CYS A 33 -9.46 19.37 -6.53
N MET A 34 -9.87 18.59 -7.52
CA MET A 34 -10.62 19.09 -8.69
C MET A 34 -11.97 19.66 -8.30
N VAL A 35 -12.71 18.99 -7.42
CA VAL A 35 -14.00 19.48 -6.89
C VAL A 35 -13.85 20.83 -6.18
N GLN A 36 -12.69 21.09 -5.57
CA GLN A 36 -12.38 22.35 -4.87
C GLN A 36 -11.70 23.39 -5.77
N ASN A 37 -11.62 23.17 -7.09
CA ASN A 37 -10.95 24.03 -8.07
C ASN A 37 -9.48 24.36 -7.72
N GLY A 38 -8.80 23.47 -6.98
CA GLY A 38 -7.45 23.68 -6.46
C GLY A 38 -6.35 22.91 -7.16
N TRP A 39 -6.68 21.88 -7.96
CA TRP A 39 -5.69 21.05 -8.61
C TRP A 39 -4.98 21.76 -9.77
N LYS A 40 -3.64 21.75 -9.76
CA LYS A 40 -2.80 22.25 -10.85
C LYS A 40 -2.05 21.10 -11.49
N ASN A 41 -2.51 20.64 -12.64
CA ASN A 41 -1.92 19.51 -13.36
C ASN A 41 -0.53 19.83 -13.94
N GLU A 42 -0.18 21.11 -14.05
CA GLU A 42 1.12 21.58 -14.53
C GLU A 42 2.26 21.23 -13.56
N ASN A 43 1.98 21.25 -12.24
CA ASN A 43 2.96 20.98 -11.19
C ASN A 43 2.34 20.23 -10.00
N PRO A 44 1.93 18.97 -10.18
CA PRO A 44 1.15 18.26 -9.15
C PRO A 44 1.93 18.04 -7.85
N ARG A 45 3.23 17.73 -7.93
CA ARG A 45 4.08 17.54 -6.73
C ARG A 45 4.29 18.83 -5.96
N THR A 46 4.47 19.95 -6.65
CA THR A 46 4.58 21.28 -6.03
C THR A 46 3.31 21.67 -5.30
N PHE A 47 2.15 21.34 -5.87
CA PHE A 47 0.85 21.57 -5.21
C PHE A 47 0.77 20.85 -3.86
N VAL A 48 1.07 19.56 -3.81
CA VAL A 48 1.01 18.76 -2.57
C VAL A 48 2.01 19.30 -1.53
N THR A 49 3.24 19.65 -1.96
CA THR A 49 4.27 20.21 -1.09
C THR A 49 3.84 21.57 -0.52
N GLN A 50 3.27 22.45 -1.34
CA GLN A 50 2.78 23.76 -0.90
C GLN A 50 1.58 23.61 0.05
N LEU A 51 0.68 22.67 -0.23
CA LEU A 51 -0.42 22.36 0.67
C LEU A 51 0.10 21.93 2.04
N ALA A 52 1.04 20.99 2.08
CA ALA A 52 1.65 20.50 3.32
C ALA A 52 2.38 21.59 4.11
N ALA A 53 3.06 22.52 3.42
CA ALA A 53 3.84 23.59 4.04
C ALA A 53 3.00 24.78 4.52
N ARG A 54 1.74 24.90 4.12
CA ARG A 54 0.88 26.07 4.41
C ARG A 54 0.81 26.47 5.89
N PRO A 55 0.68 25.56 6.86
CA PRO A 55 0.64 25.91 8.28
C PRO A 55 1.96 26.49 8.82
N ILE A 56 3.08 26.17 8.16
CA ILE A 56 4.44 26.58 8.58
C ILE A 56 4.78 27.97 8.03
N LEU A 57 4.31 28.28 6.83
CA LEU A 57 4.62 29.51 6.11
C LEU A 57 3.70 30.70 6.44
N GLY A 58 2.56 30.43 7.07
CA GLY A 58 1.58 31.47 7.42
C GLY A 58 1.88 32.15 8.76
N THR A 59 1.70 33.47 8.83
CA THR A 59 1.79 34.28 10.07
C THR A 59 0.61 34.03 11.02
N LYS A 60 -0.49 33.45 10.57
CA LYS A 60 -1.60 32.90 11.36
C LYS A 60 -1.61 31.38 11.19
N LYS A 61 -1.79 30.66 12.30
CA LYS A 61 -1.96 29.19 12.34
C LYS A 61 -3.18 28.79 11.49
N MET A 62 -2.99 28.67 10.17
CA MET A 62 -4.02 28.15 9.27
C MET A 62 -3.99 26.62 9.38
N GLU A 63 -4.92 26.08 10.14
CA GLU A 63 -5.11 24.63 10.22
C GLU A 63 -5.68 24.11 8.88
N HIS A 64 -5.18 22.96 8.45
CA HIS A 64 -5.75 22.26 7.29
C HIS A 64 -7.20 21.90 7.53
N THR A 65 -8.03 22.10 6.53
CA THR A 65 -9.40 21.60 6.53
C THR A 65 -9.41 20.06 6.60
N PRO A 66 -10.50 19.44 7.04
CA PRO A 66 -10.62 17.98 7.02
C PRO A 66 -10.39 17.36 5.63
N ALA A 67 -10.80 18.05 4.57
CA ALA A 67 -10.59 17.63 3.19
C ALA A 67 -9.11 17.69 2.80
N GLU A 68 -8.42 18.79 3.11
CA GLU A 68 -6.97 18.92 2.86
C GLU A 68 -6.14 17.86 3.61
N ARG A 69 -6.51 17.56 4.87
CA ARG A 69 -5.87 16.47 5.62
C ARG A 69 -6.07 15.12 4.96
N ARG A 70 -7.24 14.84 4.36
CA ARG A 70 -7.48 13.59 3.61
C ARG A 70 -6.63 13.53 2.33
N VAL A 71 -6.53 14.63 1.59
CA VAL A 71 -5.67 14.73 0.40
C VAL A 71 -4.22 14.39 0.76
N LEU A 72 -3.68 15.03 1.79
CA LEU A 72 -2.30 14.78 2.24
C LEU A 72 -2.08 13.33 2.68
N ARG A 73 -3.07 12.73 3.40
CA ARG A 73 -3.01 11.31 3.77
C ARG A 73 -3.08 10.39 2.56
N ALA A 74 -3.90 10.71 1.57
CA ALA A 74 -4.01 9.92 0.36
C ALA A 74 -2.69 9.91 -0.43
N GLU A 75 -2.04 11.05 -0.60
CA GLU A 75 -0.73 11.15 -1.25
C GLU A 75 0.36 10.38 -0.47
N ALA A 76 0.39 10.50 0.86
CA ALA A 76 1.30 9.72 1.69
C ALA A 76 1.03 8.21 1.62
N CYS A 77 -0.24 7.81 1.50
CA CYS A 77 -0.63 6.41 1.30
C CYS A 77 -0.15 5.86 -0.04
N GLN A 78 -0.25 6.66 -1.12
CA GLN A 78 0.29 6.30 -2.43
C GLN A 78 1.80 6.09 -2.36
N GLN A 79 2.53 7.04 -1.77
CA GLN A 79 3.98 6.94 -1.63
C GLN A 79 4.38 5.65 -0.89
N ASN A 80 3.76 5.39 0.26
CA ASN A 80 3.96 4.12 0.98
C ASN A 80 3.64 2.90 0.10
N GLY A 81 2.65 3.00 -0.79
CA GLY A 81 2.33 1.94 -1.74
C GLY A 81 3.47 1.62 -2.69
N PHE A 82 4.05 2.65 -3.30
CA PHE A 82 5.18 2.48 -4.20
C PHE A 82 6.45 2.01 -3.51
N GLU A 83 6.67 2.36 -2.25
CA GLU A 83 7.79 1.86 -1.45
C GLU A 83 7.67 0.35 -1.17
N ASN A 84 6.45 -0.15 -0.94
CA ASN A 84 6.21 -1.56 -0.60
C ASN A 84 5.99 -2.47 -1.84
N LEU A 85 5.57 -1.92 -2.98
CA LEU A 85 5.32 -2.69 -4.19
C LEU A 85 6.54 -3.49 -4.69
N PRO A 86 7.76 -2.90 -4.78
CA PRO A 86 8.94 -3.65 -5.18
C PRO A 86 9.27 -4.78 -4.20
N ILE A 87 9.17 -4.54 -2.90
CA ILE A 87 9.48 -5.54 -1.86
C ILE A 87 8.53 -6.73 -1.98
N PHE A 88 7.23 -6.47 -2.13
CA PHE A 88 6.23 -7.51 -2.35
C PHE A 88 6.47 -8.28 -3.65
N GLY A 89 6.82 -7.58 -4.74
CA GLY A 89 7.14 -8.18 -6.03
C GLY A 89 8.35 -9.11 -5.93
N ILE A 90 9.42 -8.68 -5.28
CA ILE A 90 10.62 -9.50 -5.05
C ILE A 90 10.28 -10.71 -4.17
N ALA A 91 9.47 -10.55 -3.13
CA ALA A 91 9.06 -11.64 -2.26
C ALA A 91 8.27 -12.73 -3.02
N LEU A 92 7.30 -12.32 -3.87
CA LEU A 92 6.59 -13.25 -4.76
C LEU A 92 7.54 -13.96 -5.72
N PHE A 93 8.49 -13.22 -6.31
CA PHE A 93 9.47 -13.80 -7.24
C PHE A 93 10.38 -14.82 -6.53
N CYS A 94 10.84 -14.51 -5.32
CA CYS A 94 11.62 -15.47 -4.51
C CYS A 94 10.81 -16.76 -4.23
N GLY A 95 9.53 -16.63 -3.92
CA GLY A 95 8.65 -17.79 -3.73
C GLY A 95 8.50 -18.64 -4.99
N LEU A 96 8.41 -18.01 -6.17
CA LEU A 96 8.36 -18.72 -7.46
C LEU A 96 9.67 -19.45 -7.77
N VAL A 97 10.80 -18.78 -7.58
CA VAL A 97 12.14 -19.40 -7.83
C VAL A 97 12.41 -20.56 -6.87
N ALA A 98 11.91 -20.45 -5.64
CA ALA A 98 11.98 -21.52 -4.65
C ALA A 98 10.98 -22.65 -4.90
N ASP A 99 10.07 -22.51 -5.89
CA ASP A 99 9.02 -23.47 -6.20
C ASP A 99 8.09 -23.73 -5.00
N LEU A 100 7.68 -22.66 -4.31
CA LEU A 100 6.73 -22.77 -3.22
C LEU A 100 5.36 -23.24 -3.72
N PRO A 101 4.63 -24.04 -2.92
CA PRO A 101 3.31 -24.58 -3.32
C PRO A 101 2.32 -23.48 -3.73
N GLY A 102 1.59 -23.68 -4.84
CA GLY A 102 0.66 -22.70 -5.41
C GLY A 102 -0.39 -22.23 -4.41
N TYR A 103 -0.96 -23.13 -3.59
CA TYR A 103 -1.93 -22.75 -2.56
C TYR A 103 -1.35 -21.79 -1.52
N MET A 104 -0.11 -22.01 -1.11
CA MET A 104 0.59 -21.16 -0.15
C MET A 104 0.83 -19.77 -0.74
N MET A 105 1.37 -19.72 -1.97
CA MET A 105 1.59 -18.49 -2.71
C MET A 105 0.30 -17.68 -2.87
N ASN A 106 -0.80 -18.33 -3.28
CA ASN A 106 -2.10 -17.70 -3.44
C ASN A 106 -2.65 -17.15 -2.12
N THR A 107 -2.55 -17.92 -1.04
CA THR A 107 -3.04 -17.52 0.28
C THR A 107 -2.30 -16.29 0.80
N MET A 108 -0.97 -16.32 0.77
CA MET A 108 -0.14 -15.22 1.26
C MET A 108 -0.34 -13.95 0.42
N ALA A 109 -0.44 -14.08 -0.91
CA ALA A 109 -0.72 -12.95 -1.80
C ALA A 109 -2.10 -12.34 -1.54
N ALA A 110 -3.14 -13.16 -1.36
CA ALA A 110 -4.50 -12.71 -1.05
C ALA A 110 -4.56 -12.00 0.31
N LEU A 111 -3.92 -12.53 1.34
CA LEU A 111 -3.82 -11.90 2.65
C LEU A 111 -3.07 -10.55 2.58
N TYR A 112 -1.99 -10.49 1.81
CA TYR A 112 -1.27 -9.24 1.59
C TYR A 112 -2.18 -8.16 0.97
N LEU A 113 -2.93 -8.50 -0.07
CA LEU A 113 -3.88 -7.57 -0.69
C LEU A 113 -4.98 -7.15 0.28
N LEU A 114 -5.49 -8.05 1.10
CA LEU A 114 -6.48 -7.74 2.13
C LEU A 114 -5.94 -6.72 3.14
N PHE A 115 -4.75 -6.96 3.69
CA PHE A 115 -4.09 -6.01 4.58
C PHE A 115 -3.82 -4.66 3.87
N ARG A 116 -3.48 -4.68 2.58
CA ARG A 116 -3.25 -3.46 1.80
C ARG A 116 -4.51 -2.63 1.63
N VAL A 117 -5.63 -3.26 1.29
CA VAL A 117 -6.93 -2.57 1.19
C VAL A 117 -7.32 -1.97 2.53
N THR A 118 -7.22 -2.75 3.62
CA THR A 118 -7.51 -2.29 4.99
C THR A 118 -6.63 -1.09 5.36
N PHE A 119 -5.32 -1.20 5.13
CA PHE A 119 -4.38 -0.11 5.37
C PHE A 119 -4.76 1.16 4.60
N THR A 120 -5.08 1.04 3.32
CA THR A 120 -5.44 2.17 2.46
C THR A 120 -6.68 2.90 2.97
N ILE A 121 -7.73 2.15 3.32
CA ILE A 121 -8.98 2.71 3.87
C ILE A 121 -8.70 3.43 5.20
N LEU A 122 -8.02 2.76 6.12
CA LEU A 122 -7.68 3.35 7.42
C LEU A 122 -6.78 4.58 7.27
N TYR A 123 -5.83 4.56 6.35
CA TYR A 123 -4.91 5.67 6.13
C TYR A 123 -5.62 6.94 5.67
N ILE A 124 -6.54 6.82 4.73
CA ILE A 124 -7.22 7.97 4.12
C ILE A 124 -8.33 8.51 5.05
N PHE A 125 -9.14 7.63 5.60
CA PHE A 125 -10.41 8.04 6.23
C PHE A 125 -10.34 8.17 7.75
N VAL A 126 -9.35 7.58 8.41
CA VAL A 126 -9.26 7.61 9.86
C VAL A 126 -8.33 8.72 10.34
N ASP A 127 -8.83 9.56 11.25
CA ASP A 127 -8.14 10.74 11.80
C ASP A 127 -7.94 10.63 13.33
N SER A 128 -8.34 9.50 13.96
CA SER A 128 -8.21 9.31 15.40
C SER A 128 -6.94 8.55 15.77
N HIS A 129 -6.31 8.91 16.89
CA HIS A 129 -5.09 8.25 17.38
C HIS A 129 -5.32 6.75 17.67
N ALA A 130 -6.41 6.39 18.32
CA ALA A 130 -6.73 5.00 18.65
C ALA A 130 -6.86 4.12 17.40
N MET A 131 -7.53 4.62 16.36
CA MET A 131 -7.71 3.88 15.11
C MET A 131 -6.43 3.87 14.25
N SER A 132 -5.47 4.76 14.51
CA SER A 132 -4.17 4.72 13.82
C SER A 132 -3.36 3.46 14.17
N LEU A 133 -3.63 2.84 15.31
CA LEU A 133 -3.03 1.55 15.69
C LEU A 133 -3.47 0.41 14.75
N LEU A 134 -4.73 0.40 14.31
CA LEU A 134 -5.19 -0.58 13.31
C LEU A 134 -4.49 -0.41 11.96
N ARG A 135 -4.18 0.83 11.58
CA ARG A 135 -3.36 1.10 10.40
C ARG A 135 -1.96 0.50 10.54
N SER A 136 -1.32 0.73 11.70
CA SER A 136 0.00 0.15 11.99
C SER A 136 -0.05 -1.37 12.01
N PHE A 137 -1.08 -1.97 12.61
CA PHE A 137 -1.30 -3.42 12.58
C PHE A 137 -1.41 -3.96 11.16
N SER A 138 -2.21 -3.29 10.29
CA SER A 138 -2.34 -3.68 8.89
C SER A 138 -1.02 -3.57 8.13
N PHE A 139 -0.21 -2.56 8.42
CA PHE A 139 1.12 -2.40 7.85
C PHE A 139 2.07 -3.53 8.29
N PHE A 140 2.14 -3.81 9.58
CA PHE A 140 2.97 -4.91 10.08
C PHE A 140 2.52 -6.28 9.58
N GLY A 141 1.21 -6.47 9.36
CA GLY A 141 0.68 -7.67 8.70
C GLY A 141 1.25 -7.86 7.29
N GLN A 142 1.31 -6.79 6.48
CA GLN A 142 1.95 -6.82 5.17
C GLN A 142 3.45 -7.17 5.27
N VAL A 143 4.16 -6.52 6.21
CA VAL A 143 5.60 -6.80 6.46
C VAL A 143 5.81 -8.27 6.83
N ALA A 144 5.02 -8.80 7.74
CA ALA A 144 5.13 -10.19 8.16
C ALA A 144 4.92 -11.17 7.00
N LEU A 145 3.98 -10.86 6.09
CA LEU A 145 3.71 -11.74 4.94
C LEU A 145 4.86 -11.77 3.94
N TYR A 146 5.41 -10.63 3.52
CA TYR A 146 6.55 -10.69 2.58
C TYR A 146 7.82 -11.22 3.25
N MET A 147 8.03 -11.00 4.56
CA MET A 147 9.11 -11.65 5.29
C MET A 147 8.91 -13.17 5.34
N ALA A 148 7.67 -13.66 5.51
CA ALA A 148 7.36 -15.07 5.45
C ALA A 148 7.68 -15.69 4.07
N PHE A 149 7.38 -14.97 2.97
CA PHE A 149 7.81 -15.39 1.62
C PHE A 149 9.33 -15.56 1.53
N PHE A 150 10.10 -14.55 1.97
CA PHE A 150 11.56 -14.61 1.94
C PHE A 150 12.10 -15.78 2.77
N MET A 151 11.58 -15.96 4.00
CA MET A 151 12.03 -17.03 4.88
C MET A 151 11.71 -18.41 4.32
N GLN A 152 10.49 -18.62 3.82
CA GLN A 152 10.12 -19.90 3.21
C GLN A 152 10.96 -20.22 1.97
N ALA A 153 11.15 -19.23 1.09
CA ALA A 153 12.01 -19.38 -0.07
C ALA A 153 13.45 -19.72 0.33
N ALA A 154 14.00 -19.02 1.33
CA ALA A 154 15.35 -19.28 1.82
C ALA A 154 15.51 -20.70 2.40
N PHE A 155 14.55 -21.18 3.20
CA PHE A 155 14.57 -22.54 3.74
C PHE A 155 14.53 -23.60 2.64
N VAL A 156 13.67 -23.44 1.64
CA VAL A 156 13.57 -24.39 0.54
C VAL A 156 14.85 -24.40 -0.29
N VAL A 157 15.42 -23.25 -0.61
CA VAL A 157 16.68 -23.17 -1.37
C VAL A 157 17.83 -23.78 -0.59
N ALA A 158 17.95 -23.49 0.72
CA ALA A 158 18.98 -24.05 1.58
C ALA A 158 18.87 -25.58 1.72
N SER A 159 17.66 -26.15 1.64
CA SER A 159 17.46 -27.60 1.71
C SER A 159 17.82 -28.36 0.43
N ARG A 160 18.04 -27.64 -0.68
CA ARG A 160 18.44 -28.22 -1.99
C ARG A 160 19.95 -28.31 -2.15
N SER A 161 20.71 -27.63 -1.30
CA SER A 161 22.18 -27.66 -1.27
C SER A 161 22.70 -28.75 -0.34
#